data_9ce0374389e005ded6aeabc81b00e1e2
#
_entry.id   9ce0374389e005ded6aeabc81b00e1e2
#
_cell.length_a   1.000
_cell.length_b   1.000
_cell.length_c   1.000
_cell.angle_alpha   90.00
_cell.angle_beta   90.00
_cell.angle_gamma   90.00
#
_symmetry.space_group_name_H-M   'P 1'
#
loop_
_entity.id
_entity.type
_entity.pdbx_description
1 polymer ?
#
loop_
_entity_poly.entity_id
_entity_poly.type
_entity_poly.pdbx_seq_one_letter_code
_entity_poly.pdbx_strand_id
1 'polypeptide(L)'
;KNVQAAEEAGRPIKEYIAENAEHFVELDRRLNVVYDDFIRTSSDQRHSAGVEKLWRATNPEDLYKKSYRGFYCVGCEEFKTEKNLANLECPEHPGKKLEEVEEENYFFRLSSYQDKLLELIESGTLRIIPESRKNEITSFIRGGLEDFSVSRTAKRAKGWGIPVPDNPDQYLYVWYDALANYITGLGYASGSDEYQKYWVSAKNKTHMI
;
A
#
# COMPACT_ATOMS: atom_id res chain seq x y z
N LYS A 1 -10.07 9.09 -1.35
CA LYS A 1 -9.38 10.33 -1.79
C LYS A 1 -9.59 10.56 -3.29
N ASN A 2 -9.05 9.70 -4.20
CA ASN A 2 -9.18 9.88 -5.65
C ASN A 2 -10.64 9.90 -6.14
N VAL A 3 -11.49 8.99 -5.63
CA VAL A 3 -12.92 8.97 -5.98
C VAL A 3 -13.60 10.25 -5.55
N GLN A 4 -13.34 10.72 -4.34
CA GLN A 4 -13.90 11.96 -3.83
C GLN A 4 -13.46 13.17 -4.69
N ALA A 5 -12.18 13.25 -5.04
CA ALA A 5 -11.67 14.33 -5.88
C ALA A 5 -12.31 14.31 -7.29
N ALA A 6 -12.52 13.14 -7.87
CA ALA A 6 -13.22 13.00 -9.16
C ALA A 6 -14.69 13.40 -9.06
N GLU A 7 -15.38 13.01 -7.97
CA GLU A 7 -16.76 13.42 -7.67
C GLU A 7 -16.88 14.94 -7.52
N GLU A 8 -15.97 15.57 -6.77
CA GLU A 8 -15.90 17.02 -6.60
C GLU A 8 -15.63 17.75 -7.92
N ALA A 9 -14.84 17.15 -8.81
CA ALA A 9 -14.57 17.65 -10.15
C ALA A 9 -15.71 17.36 -11.16
N GLY A 10 -16.74 16.60 -10.77
CA GLY A 10 -17.84 16.18 -11.65
C GLY A 10 -17.41 15.30 -12.82
N ARG A 11 -16.37 14.48 -12.62
CA ARG A 11 -15.75 13.69 -13.69
C ARG A 11 -15.73 12.18 -13.39
N PRO A 12 -15.80 11.32 -14.43
CA PRO A 12 -15.59 9.89 -14.27
C PRO A 12 -14.20 9.60 -13.67
N ILE A 13 -14.14 8.76 -12.63
CA ILE A 13 -12.91 8.48 -11.89
C ILE A 13 -11.76 8.02 -12.80
N LYS A 14 -12.04 7.16 -13.78
CA LYS A 14 -11.02 6.62 -14.69
C LYS A 14 -10.37 7.73 -15.54
N GLU A 15 -11.16 8.66 -16.05
CA GLU A 15 -10.67 9.78 -16.85
C GLU A 15 -9.88 10.76 -15.98
N TYR A 16 -10.41 11.08 -14.80
CA TYR A 16 -9.75 11.97 -13.84
C TYR A 16 -8.37 11.46 -13.45
N ILE A 17 -8.25 10.17 -13.12
CA ILE A 17 -6.97 9.54 -12.75
C ILE A 17 -6.03 9.44 -13.97
N ALA A 18 -6.55 9.16 -15.16
CA ALA A 18 -5.73 9.08 -16.36
C ALA A 18 -5.06 10.43 -16.66
N GLU A 19 -5.81 11.53 -16.60
CA GLU A 19 -5.27 12.87 -16.82
C GLU A 19 -4.24 13.26 -15.75
N ASN A 20 -4.54 12.99 -14.47
CA ASN A 20 -3.57 13.25 -13.41
C ASN A 20 -2.27 12.46 -13.60
N ALA A 21 -2.33 11.21 -14.07
CA ALA A 21 -1.14 10.42 -14.37
C ALA A 21 -0.28 11.06 -15.48
N GLU A 22 -0.91 11.65 -16.52
CA GLU A 22 -0.17 12.35 -17.59
C GLU A 22 0.60 13.58 -17.07
N HIS A 23 0.11 14.24 -16.03
CA HIS A 23 0.86 15.34 -15.40
C HIS A 23 2.16 14.84 -14.76
N PHE A 24 2.17 13.63 -14.16
CA PHE A 24 3.39 13.04 -13.63
C PHE A 24 4.36 12.62 -14.74
N VAL A 25 3.86 12.02 -15.82
CA VAL A 25 4.68 11.68 -16.99
C VAL A 25 5.34 12.96 -17.60
N GLU A 26 4.58 14.04 -17.70
CA GLU A 26 5.12 15.32 -18.20
C GLU A 26 6.15 15.91 -17.21
N LEU A 27 5.93 15.78 -15.91
CA LEU A 27 6.90 16.19 -14.89
C LEU A 27 8.21 15.42 -15.02
N ASP A 28 8.13 14.09 -15.15
CA ASP A 28 9.30 13.24 -15.36
C ASP A 28 10.09 13.67 -16.60
N ARG A 29 9.39 13.95 -17.70
CA ARG A 29 10.00 14.45 -18.94
C ARG A 29 10.73 15.78 -18.72
N ARG A 30 10.14 16.73 -18.00
CA ARG A 30 10.74 18.03 -17.69
C ARG A 30 11.97 17.92 -16.79
N LEU A 31 11.97 16.94 -15.89
CA LEU A 31 13.07 16.68 -14.96
C LEU A 31 14.14 15.76 -15.57
N ASN A 32 13.99 15.34 -16.83
CA ASN A 32 14.85 14.36 -17.48
C ASN A 32 14.97 13.04 -16.68
N VAL A 33 13.89 12.63 -16.02
CA VAL A 33 13.82 11.32 -15.38
C VAL A 33 13.69 10.27 -16.47
N VAL A 34 14.61 9.32 -16.48
CA VAL A 34 14.61 8.18 -17.42
C VAL A 34 14.26 6.92 -16.65
N TYR A 35 13.27 6.20 -17.12
CA TYR A 35 12.81 4.93 -16.57
C TYR A 35 12.56 3.92 -17.69
N ASP A 36 12.71 2.64 -17.37
CA ASP A 36 12.45 1.55 -18.31
C ASP A 36 10.98 1.18 -18.34
N ASP A 37 10.25 1.40 -17.26
CA ASP A 37 8.82 1.11 -17.14
C ASP A 37 8.13 2.14 -16.21
N PHE A 38 6.90 2.51 -16.56
CA PHE A 38 6.04 3.38 -15.77
C PHE A 38 4.72 2.66 -15.49
N ILE A 39 4.63 2.05 -14.31
CA ILE A 39 3.46 1.27 -13.93
C ILE A 39 2.36 2.15 -13.32
N ARG A 40 1.13 2.01 -13.82
CA ARG A 40 -0.07 2.64 -13.29
C ARG A 40 -0.92 1.60 -12.57
N THR A 41 -0.77 1.52 -11.25
CA THR A 41 -1.44 0.50 -10.42
C THR A 41 -2.96 0.46 -10.57
N SER A 42 -3.58 1.58 -10.92
CA SER A 42 -5.03 1.69 -11.13
C SER A 42 -5.55 1.10 -12.45
N SER A 43 -4.68 0.83 -13.44
CA SER A 43 -5.10 0.43 -14.78
C SER A 43 -4.24 -0.65 -15.42
N ASP A 44 -3.05 -0.92 -14.90
CA ASP A 44 -2.15 -1.93 -15.45
C ASP A 44 -2.63 -3.33 -15.06
N GLN A 45 -2.92 -4.17 -16.05
CA GLN A 45 -3.37 -5.55 -15.84
C GLN A 45 -2.30 -6.44 -15.19
N ARG A 46 -1.01 -6.15 -15.44
CA ARG A 46 0.10 -6.86 -14.77
C ARG A 46 0.02 -6.65 -13.27
N HIS A 47 -0.36 -5.42 -12.84
CA HIS A 47 -0.48 -5.08 -11.44
C HIS A 47 -1.64 -5.83 -10.80
N SER A 48 -2.85 -5.71 -11.31
CA SER A 48 -4.03 -6.37 -10.72
C SER A 48 -3.87 -7.88 -10.64
N ALA A 49 -3.40 -8.53 -11.70
CA ALA A 49 -3.14 -9.98 -11.70
C ALA A 49 -2.02 -10.37 -10.72
N GLY A 50 -0.98 -9.53 -10.61
CA GLY A 50 0.12 -9.76 -9.67
C GLY A 50 -0.30 -9.62 -8.22
N VAL A 51 -1.12 -8.63 -7.92
CA VAL A 51 -1.67 -8.42 -6.57
C VAL A 51 -2.60 -9.57 -6.16
N GLU A 52 -3.45 -10.04 -7.07
CA GLU A 52 -4.29 -11.23 -6.82
C GLU A 52 -3.43 -12.46 -6.52
N LYS A 53 -2.39 -12.69 -7.32
CA LYS A 53 -1.43 -13.80 -7.09
C LYS A 53 -0.72 -13.65 -5.75
N LEU A 54 -0.31 -12.43 -5.38
CA LEU A 54 0.33 -12.16 -4.08
C LEU A 54 -0.60 -12.48 -2.92
N TRP A 55 -1.87 -12.06 -3.02
CA TRP A 55 -2.88 -12.38 -2.02
C TRP A 55 -3.03 -13.87 -1.81
N ARG A 56 -3.18 -14.63 -2.91
CA ARG A 56 -3.31 -16.09 -2.87
C ARG A 56 -2.04 -16.80 -2.37
N ALA A 57 -0.88 -16.18 -2.54
CA ALA A 57 0.41 -16.70 -2.08
C ALA A 57 0.71 -16.33 -0.62
N THR A 58 0.00 -15.36 -0.05
CA THR A 58 0.14 -15.01 1.38
C THR A 58 -0.32 -16.18 2.23
N ASN A 59 0.46 -16.50 3.27
CA ASN A 59 0.08 -17.58 4.18
C ASN A 59 -1.30 -17.30 4.79
N PRO A 60 -2.27 -18.22 4.67
CA PRO A 60 -3.61 -18.02 5.20
C PRO A 60 -3.65 -17.74 6.71
N GLU A 61 -2.66 -18.22 7.47
CA GLU A 61 -2.55 -17.96 8.90
C GLU A 61 -2.19 -16.50 9.22
N ASP A 62 -1.59 -15.80 8.26
CA ASP A 62 -1.23 -14.38 8.40
C ASP A 62 -2.38 -13.43 8.03
N LEU A 63 -3.48 -13.96 7.49
CA LEU A 63 -4.67 -13.20 7.13
C LEU A 63 -5.85 -13.62 7.99
N TYR A 64 -6.47 -12.68 8.68
CA TYR A 64 -7.66 -12.95 9.48
C TYR A 64 -8.64 -11.79 9.42
N LYS A 65 -9.92 -12.10 9.60
CA LYS A 65 -10.96 -11.07 9.68
C LYS A 65 -11.11 -10.58 11.11
N LYS A 66 -11.28 -9.27 11.24
CA LYS A 66 -11.51 -8.60 12.51
C LYS A 66 -12.47 -7.45 12.31
N SER A 67 -13.49 -7.37 13.18
CA SER A 67 -14.28 -6.15 13.32
C SER A 67 -13.41 -5.09 13.98
N TYR A 68 -13.34 -3.95 13.34
CA TYR A 68 -12.56 -2.82 13.81
C TYR A 68 -13.46 -1.59 13.91
N ARG A 69 -13.44 -0.96 15.07
CA ARG A 69 -14.05 0.34 15.31
C ARG A 69 -12.93 1.32 15.61
N GLY A 70 -12.87 2.40 14.86
CA GLY A 70 -11.82 3.40 15.05
C GLY A 70 -12.07 4.68 14.29
N PHE A 71 -11.17 5.63 14.46
CA PHE A 71 -11.22 6.93 13.83
C PHE A 71 -10.34 6.93 12.58
N TYR A 72 -10.95 7.19 11.44
CA TYR A 72 -10.26 7.19 10.15
C TYR A 72 -10.01 8.60 9.64
N CYS A 73 -8.77 8.87 9.23
CA CYS A 73 -8.41 10.12 8.56
C CYS A 73 -8.43 9.91 7.04
N VAL A 74 -9.34 10.58 6.36
CA VAL A 74 -9.43 10.54 4.88
C VAL A 74 -8.17 11.15 4.23
N GLY A 75 -7.54 12.10 4.89
CA GLY A 75 -6.32 12.73 4.39
C GLY A 75 -5.10 11.81 4.40
N CYS A 76 -4.87 11.10 5.53
CA CYS A 76 -3.81 10.11 5.67
C CYS A 76 -4.16 8.77 4.99
N GLU A 77 -5.45 8.52 4.75
CA GLU A 77 -5.99 7.20 4.38
C GLU A 77 -5.66 6.11 5.43
N GLU A 78 -5.69 6.49 6.73
CA GLU A 78 -5.22 5.66 7.83
C GLU A 78 -6.15 5.77 9.04
N PHE A 79 -6.26 4.66 9.79
CA PHE A 79 -6.88 4.67 11.10
C PHE A 79 -5.94 5.28 12.13
N LYS A 80 -6.47 6.15 12.97
CA LYS A 80 -5.75 6.77 14.08
C LYS A 80 -6.16 6.14 15.41
N THR A 81 -5.19 5.89 16.26
CA THR A 81 -5.44 5.37 17.61
C THR A 81 -5.91 6.50 18.52
N GLU A 82 -6.85 6.23 19.41
CA GLU A 82 -7.41 7.21 20.35
C GLU A 82 -6.35 7.95 21.18
N LYS A 83 -5.21 7.29 21.45
CA LYS A 83 -4.10 7.87 22.21
C LYS A 83 -3.48 9.13 21.57
N ASN A 84 -3.67 9.30 20.27
CA ASN A 84 -3.05 10.39 19.50
C ASN A 84 -4.05 11.47 19.08
N LEU A 85 -5.28 11.44 19.60
CA LEU A 85 -6.35 12.32 19.18
C LEU A 85 -6.62 13.43 20.20
N ALA A 86 -6.17 14.64 19.89
CA ALA A 86 -6.70 15.83 20.53
C ALA A 86 -7.94 16.30 19.75
N ASN A 87 -9.10 16.36 20.40
CA ASN A 87 -10.37 16.86 19.82
C ASN A 87 -10.91 16.09 18.60
N LEU A 88 -10.60 14.79 18.43
CA LEU A 88 -11.00 13.98 17.26
C LEU A 88 -10.53 14.57 15.92
N GLU A 89 -9.42 15.29 15.91
CA GLU A 89 -8.78 15.81 14.70
C GLU A 89 -7.49 15.05 14.40
N CYS A 90 -7.17 14.94 13.11
CA CYS A 90 -5.92 14.34 12.68
C CYS A 90 -4.75 15.31 12.92
N PRO A 91 -3.70 14.91 13.64
CA PRO A 91 -2.53 15.76 13.86
C PRO A 91 -1.84 16.23 12.57
N GLU A 92 -1.86 15.37 11.54
CA GLU A 92 -1.25 15.63 10.23
C GLU A 92 -2.15 16.43 9.28
N HIS A 93 -3.46 16.52 9.60
CA HIS A 93 -4.45 17.26 8.82
C HIS A 93 -5.32 18.11 9.75
N PRO A 94 -4.76 19.21 10.31
CA PRO A 94 -5.49 20.09 11.21
C PRO A 94 -6.80 20.59 10.59
N GLY A 95 -7.87 20.62 11.39
CA GLY A 95 -9.20 21.03 10.94
C GLY A 95 -10.00 19.97 10.16
N LYS A 96 -9.43 18.80 9.88
CA LYS A 96 -10.18 17.67 9.33
C LYS A 96 -10.66 16.75 10.44
N LYS A 97 -11.97 16.66 10.59
CA LYS A 97 -12.59 15.72 11.52
C LYS A 97 -12.34 14.30 11.05
N LEU A 98 -12.09 13.43 12.02
CA LEU A 98 -11.99 12.00 11.78
C LEU A 98 -13.38 11.38 11.64
N GLU A 99 -13.49 10.40 10.78
CA GLU A 99 -14.70 9.61 10.63
C GLU A 99 -14.66 8.41 11.58
N GLU A 100 -15.69 8.26 12.42
CA GLU A 100 -15.86 7.04 13.19
C GLU A 100 -16.35 5.93 12.24
N VAL A 101 -15.62 4.83 12.22
CA VAL A 101 -15.85 3.71 11.30
C VAL A 101 -15.89 2.42 12.07
N GLU A 102 -16.90 1.60 11.78
CA GLU A 102 -17.00 0.22 12.25
C GLU A 102 -17.11 -0.67 11.01
N GLU A 103 -16.10 -1.49 10.79
CA GLU A 103 -15.99 -2.37 9.62
C GLU A 103 -15.38 -3.72 10.01
N GLU A 104 -15.81 -4.79 9.35
CA GLU A 104 -15.08 -6.05 9.37
C GLU A 104 -14.14 -6.08 8.15
N ASN A 105 -12.83 -6.13 8.41
CA ASN A 105 -11.80 -6.12 7.38
C ASN A 105 -10.85 -7.31 7.56
N TYR A 106 -10.09 -7.63 6.50
CA TYR A 106 -8.94 -8.50 6.62
C TYR A 106 -7.77 -7.75 7.24
N PHE A 107 -7.09 -8.42 8.16
CA PHE A 107 -5.87 -7.95 8.81
C PHE A 107 -4.72 -8.86 8.44
N PHE A 108 -3.53 -8.26 8.27
CA PHE A 108 -2.28 -8.98 8.11
C PHE A 108 -1.52 -9.01 9.43
N ARG A 109 -1.02 -10.19 9.81
CA ARG A 109 -0.32 -10.45 11.06
C ARG A 109 1.14 -9.98 11.00
N LEU A 110 1.32 -8.66 10.87
CA LEU A 110 2.65 -8.05 10.78
C LEU A 110 3.44 -8.27 12.07
N SER A 111 2.78 -8.36 13.21
CA SER A 111 3.42 -8.63 14.51
C SER A 111 4.25 -9.91 14.52
N SER A 112 3.87 -10.94 13.74
CA SER A 112 4.63 -12.20 13.62
C SER A 112 5.95 -12.06 12.87
N TYR A 113 6.17 -10.94 12.17
CA TYR A 113 7.36 -10.73 11.35
C TYR A 113 8.42 -9.85 12.03
N GLN A 114 8.15 -9.38 13.24
CA GLN A 114 9.03 -8.44 13.96
C GLN A 114 10.47 -8.93 14.06
N ASP A 115 10.68 -10.10 14.63
CA ASP A 115 12.04 -10.64 14.86
C ASP A 115 12.77 -10.91 13.55
N LYS A 116 12.05 -11.43 12.55
CA LYS A 116 12.60 -11.68 11.22
C LYS A 116 13.03 -10.41 10.51
N LEU A 117 12.26 -9.33 10.65
CA LEU A 117 12.62 -8.03 10.07
C LEU A 117 13.85 -7.42 10.77
N LEU A 118 13.93 -7.52 12.09
CA LEU A 118 15.11 -7.11 12.84
C LEU A 118 16.35 -7.88 12.42
N GLU A 119 16.25 -9.20 12.30
CA GLU A 119 17.36 -10.06 11.82
C GLU A 119 17.85 -9.65 10.44
N LEU A 120 16.94 -9.39 9.49
CA LEU A 120 17.29 -8.95 8.13
C LEU A 120 18.03 -7.61 8.12
N ILE A 121 17.65 -6.67 8.99
CA ILE A 121 18.28 -5.36 9.10
C ILE A 121 19.64 -5.46 9.81
N GLU A 122 19.70 -6.20 10.91
CA GLU A 122 20.92 -6.32 11.75
C GLU A 122 22.01 -7.13 11.03
N SER A 123 21.64 -8.18 10.30
CA SER A 123 22.58 -8.94 9.46
C SER A 123 23.07 -8.17 8.24
N GLY A 124 22.46 -7.03 7.90
CA GLY A 124 22.76 -6.27 6.70
C GLY A 124 22.20 -6.87 5.40
N THR A 125 21.42 -7.95 5.47
CA THR A 125 20.70 -8.54 4.34
C THR A 125 19.72 -7.51 3.77
N LEU A 126 19.00 -6.79 4.64
CA LEU A 126 18.23 -5.61 4.31
C LEU A 126 19.00 -4.36 4.72
N ARG A 127 19.73 -3.77 3.77
CA ARG A 127 20.51 -2.56 4.00
C ARG A 127 19.64 -1.32 3.85
N ILE A 128 19.58 -0.49 4.88
CA ILE A 128 18.82 0.76 4.90
C ILE A 128 19.80 1.94 4.92
N ILE A 129 19.58 2.93 4.07
CA ILE A 129 20.38 4.13 3.90
C ILE A 129 19.43 5.34 3.89
N PRO A 130 19.79 6.45 4.57
CA PRO A 130 20.96 6.64 5.45
C PRO A 130 20.81 5.96 6.80
N GLU A 131 21.87 5.95 7.60
CA GLU A 131 21.89 5.32 8.94
C GLU A 131 20.83 5.90 9.89
N SER A 132 20.48 7.18 9.73
CA SER A 132 19.38 7.79 10.51
C SER A 132 18.04 7.09 10.26
N ARG A 133 17.76 6.71 9.02
CA ARG A 133 16.54 5.97 8.67
C ARG A 133 16.57 4.52 9.14
N LYS A 134 17.75 3.91 9.11
CA LYS A 134 17.94 2.59 9.71
C LYS A 134 17.62 2.60 11.21
N ASN A 135 18.16 3.59 11.94
CA ASN A 135 17.93 3.72 13.38
C ASN A 135 16.45 3.98 13.70
N GLU A 136 15.80 4.84 12.91
CA GLU A 136 14.38 5.16 13.04
C GLU A 136 13.51 3.89 12.89
N ILE A 137 13.65 3.17 11.78
CA ILE A 137 12.83 1.97 11.52
C ILE A 137 13.16 0.83 12.49
N THR A 138 14.43 0.67 12.86
CA THR A 138 14.82 -0.36 13.85
C THR A 138 14.20 -0.07 15.20
N SER A 139 14.19 1.19 15.64
CA SER A 139 13.55 1.61 16.89
C SER A 139 12.03 1.41 16.82
N PHE A 140 11.42 1.73 15.70
CA PHE A 140 9.99 1.51 15.47
C PHE A 140 9.63 0.01 15.58
N ILE A 141 10.38 -0.87 14.90
CA ILE A 141 10.14 -2.31 14.96
C ILE A 141 10.33 -2.86 16.38
N ARG A 142 11.39 -2.43 17.09
CA ARG A 142 11.63 -2.83 18.48
C ARG A 142 10.56 -2.36 19.44
N GLY A 143 9.87 -1.27 19.12
CA GLY A 143 8.74 -0.78 19.89
C GLY A 143 7.49 -1.67 19.85
N GLY A 144 7.48 -2.66 18.96
CA GLY A 144 6.38 -3.61 18.75
C GLY A 144 5.60 -3.31 17.48
N LEU A 145 5.55 -4.29 16.57
CA LEU A 145 4.72 -4.19 15.36
C LEU A 145 3.30 -4.62 15.67
N GLU A 146 2.35 -3.88 15.16
CA GLU A 146 0.92 -4.19 15.25
C GLU A 146 0.41 -4.75 13.92
N ASP A 147 -0.57 -5.65 14.00
CA ASP A 147 -1.29 -6.14 12.83
C ASP A 147 -2.11 -5.00 12.22
N PHE A 148 -2.16 -4.92 10.91
CA PHE A 148 -2.86 -3.83 10.22
C PHE A 148 -3.88 -4.32 9.21
N SER A 149 -4.89 -3.49 8.95
CA SER A 149 -5.92 -3.78 7.96
C SER A 149 -5.38 -3.74 6.55
N VAL A 150 -5.57 -4.83 5.79
CA VAL A 150 -5.17 -4.97 4.39
C VAL A 150 -6.35 -4.95 3.42
N SER A 151 -7.57 -4.74 3.94
CA SER A 151 -8.76 -4.56 3.12
C SER A 151 -9.69 -3.50 3.70
N ARG A 152 -10.70 -3.16 2.93
CA ARG A 152 -11.81 -2.28 3.31
C ARG A 152 -13.09 -2.72 2.61
N THR A 153 -14.25 -2.38 3.15
CA THR A 153 -15.52 -2.72 2.54
C THR A 153 -15.69 -2.07 1.15
N ALA A 154 -16.40 -2.75 0.25
CA ALA A 154 -16.75 -2.23 -1.07
C ALA A 154 -17.48 -0.88 -0.99
N LYS A 155 -18.32 -0.68 0.04
CA LYS A 155 -18.99 0.58 0.32
C LYS A 155 -17.99 1.71 0.54
N ARG A 156 -16.95 1.47 1.34
CA ARG A 156 -15.93 2.47 1.64
C ARG A 156 -14.99 2.71 0.47
N ALA A 157 -14.62 1.65 -0.26
CA ALA A 157 -13.84 1.74 -1.48
C ALA A 157 -14.60 2.43 -2.63
N LYS A 158 -15.93 2.60 -2.49
CA LYS A 158 -16.81 3.14 -3.55
C LYS A 158 -16.65 2.40 -4.89
N GLY A 159 -16.35 1.10 -4.83
CA GLY A 159 -16.08 0.27 -6.00
C GLY A 159 -14.77 0.57 -6.72
N TRP A 160 -13.85 1.32 -6.12
CA TRP A 160 -12.55 1.68 -6.68
C TRP A 160 -11.41 0.94 -5.97
N GLY A 161 -10.59 0.25 -6.74
CA GLY A 161 -9.46 -0.55 -6.26
C GLY A 161 -9.53 -1.98 -6.77
N ILE A 162 -8.70 -2.85 -6.21
CA ILE A 162 -8.64 -4.27 -6.55
C ILE A 162 -9.52 -5.04 -5.55
N PRO A 163 -10.52 -5.79 -6.01
CA PRO A 163 -11.32 -6.63 -5.11
C PRO A 163 -10.46 -7.69 -4.43
N VAL A 164 -10.79 -8.02 -3.19
CA VAL A 164 -10.19 -9.18 -2.52
C VAL A 164 -10.59 -10.45 -3.26
N PRO A 165 -9.65 -11.33 -3.64
CA PRO A 165 -9.97 -12.58 -4.28
C PRO A 165 -11.01 -13.40 -3.49
N ASP A 166 -12.03 -13.91 -4.18
CA ASP A 166 -13.12 -14.70 -3.62
C ASP A 166 -14.03 -13.97 -2.58
N ASN A 167 -13.85 -12.62 -2.44
CA ASN A 167 -14.70 -11.81 -1.59
C ASN A 167 -14.98 -10.42 -2.21
N PRO A 168 -15.99 -10.29 -3.08
CA PRO A 168 -16.30 -9.05 -3.78
C PRO A 168 -16.79 -7.91 -2.88
N ASP A 169 -17.18 -8.20 -1.64
CA ASP A 169 -17.59 -7.19 -0.66
C ASP A 169 -16.42 -6.48 0.00
N GLN A 170 -15.19 -6.91 -0.31
CA GLN A 170 -13.96 -6.35 0.20
C GLN A 170 -13.02 -5.93 -0.94
N TYR A 171 -12.35 -4.82 -0.76
CA TYR A 171 -11.30 -4.31 -1.65
C TYR A 171 -9.97 -4.25 -0.91
N LEU A 172 -8.89 -4.52 -1.63
CA LEU A 172 -7.55 -4.42 -1.05
C LEU A 172 -7.25 -2.98 -0.63
N TYR A 173 -6.56 -2.87 0.49
CA TYR A 173 -6.11 -1.58 0.99
C TYR A 173 -4.94 -1.06 0.15
N VAL A 174 -4.92 0.26 -0.10
CA VAL A 174 -3.98 0.89 -1.02
C VAL A 174 -2.51 0.55 -0.75
N TRP A 175 -2.10 0.45 0.51
CA TRP A 175 -0.72 0.12 0.83
C TRP A 175 -0.36 -1.34 0.57
N TYR A 176 -1.33 -2.26 0.62
CA TYR A 176 -1.11 -3.65 0.24
C TYR A 176 -0.93 -3.78 -1.28
N ASP A 177 -1.77 -3.11 -2.06
CA ASP A 177 -1.69 -3.19 -3.52
C ASP A 177 -0.56 -2.33 -4.08
N ALA A 178 -0.44 -1.08 -3.66
CA ALA A 178 0.52 -0.15 -4.22
C ALA A 178 1.97 -0.61 -4.06
N LEU A 179 2.35 -1.13 -2.89
CA LEU A 179 3.71 -1.62 -2.65
C LEU A 179 4.04 -2.89 -3.45
N ALA A 180 3.04 -3.64 -3.91
CA ALA A 180 3.25 -4.78 -4.79
C ALA A 180 3.78 -4.37 -6.19
N ASN A 181 3.73 -3.08 -6.57
CA ASN A 181 4.18 -2.62 -7.88
C ASN A 181 5.65 -3.00 -8.17
N TYR A 182 6.50 -3.07 -7.17
CA TYR A 182 7.91 -3.46 -7.33
C TYR A 182 8.10 -4.85 -7.97
N ILE A 183 7.16 -5.76 -7.77
CA ILE A 183 7.20 -7.09 -8.37
C ILE A 183 6.23 -7.23 -9.53
N THR A 184 5.08 -6.56 -9.47
CA THR A 184 4.06 -6.69 -10.50
C THR A 184 4.46 -6.02 -11.81
N GLY A 185 5.17 -4.89 -11.74
CA GLY A 185 5.78 -4.23 -12.90
C GLY A 185 6.74 -5.14 -13.66
N LEU A 186 7.46 -6.00 -12.94
CA LEU A 186 8.35 -7.00 -13.52
C LEU A 186 7.62 -8.25 -14.06
N GLY A 187 6.28 -8.31 -13.98
CA GLY A 187 5.52 -9.47 -14.47
C GLY A 187 5.47 -10.65 -13.51
N TYR A 188 5.38 -10.39 -12.22
CA TYR A 188 5.25 -11.43 -11.18
C TYR A 188 4.11 -12.41 -11.45
N ALA A 189 2.96 -11.93 -11.96
CA ALA A 189 1.81 -12.79 -12.24
C ALA A 189 2.14 -13.93 -13.22
N SER A 190 2.82 -13.61 -14.32
CA SER A 190 3.22 -14.54 -15.36
C SER A 190 4.53 -15.28 -15.07
N GLY A 191 5.32 -14.77 -14.10
CA GLY A 191 6.67 -15.28 -13.84
C GLY A 191 7.64 -14.95 -14.99
N SER A 192 7.50 -13.75 -15.58
CA SER A 192 8.25 -13.29 -16.75
C SER A 192 9.77 -13.42 -16.61
N ASP A 193 10.48 -13.32 -17.72
CA ASP A 193 11.94 -13.31 -17.73
C ASP A 193 12.52 -12.13 -16.96
N GLU A 194 11.87 -10.95 -17.03
CA GLU A 194 12.23 -9.78 -16.25
C GLU A 194 12.09 -10.03 -14.75
N TYR A 195 10.98 -10.64 -14.32
CA TYR A 195 10.79 -11.02 -12.93
C TYR A 195 11.86 -12.01 -12.45
N GLN A 196 12.17 -13.03 -13.25
CA GLN A 196 13.21 -14.00 -12.93
C GLN A 196 14.59 -13.31 -12.84
N LYS A 197 14.91 -12.46 -13.79
CA LYS A 197 16.21 -11.78 -13.89
C LYS A 197 16.41 -10.74 -12.80
N TYR A 198 15.45 -9.83 -12.64
CA TYR A 198 15.62 -8.64 -11.80
C TYR A 198 15.11 -8.80 -10.37
N TRP A 199 14.26 -9.79 -10.11
CA TRP A 199 13.76 -10.04 -8.77
C TRP A 199 14.28 -11.34 -8.17
N VAL A 200 14.11 -12.47 -8.84
CA VAL A 200 14.47 -13.78 -8.27
C VAL A 200 15.97 -13.97 -8.23
N SER A 201 16.65 -13.79 -9.38
CA SER A 201 18.09 -14.07 -9.53
C SER A 201 19.00 -12.89 -9.21
N ALA A 202 18.46 -11.69 -9.06
CA ALA A 202 19.27 -10.51 -8.76
C ALA A 202 19.88 -10.59 -7.36
N LYS A 203 21.23 -10.42 -7.30
CA LYS A 203 21.96 -10.43 -6.03
C LYS A 203 21.66 -9.20 -5.16
N ASN A 204 21.44 -8.06 -5.80
CA ASN A 204 21.15 -6.79 -5.14
C ASN A 204 19.89 -6.18 -5.74
N LYS A 205 19.04 -5.63 -4.89
CA LYS A 205 17.85 -4.86 -5.24
C LYS A 205 17.86 -3.57 -4.44
N THR A 206 17.59 -2.46 -5.11
CA THR A 206 17.51 -1.15 -4.46
C THR A 206 16.11 -0.59 -4.63
N HIS A 207 15.47 -0.24 -3.52
CA HIS A 207 14.21 0.47 -3.48
C HIS A 207 14.47 1.88 -2.94
N MET A 208 13.97 2.88 -3.65
CA MET A 208 13.91 4.27 -3.16
C MET A 208 12.47 4.56 -2.77
N ILE A 209 12.28 4.99 -1.52
CA ILE A 209 10.98 5.29 -0.92
C ILE A 209 10.99 6.70 -0.34
#